data_9f24b20a615eb1e5b0751301c860d668
#
_entry.id   9f24b20a615eb1e5b0751301c860d668
#
_cell.length_a   1.000
_cell.length_b   1.000
_cell.length_c   1.000
_cell.angle_alpha   90.00
_cell.angle_beta   90.00
_cell.angle_gamma   90.00
#
_symmetry.space_group_name_H-M   'P 1'
#
loop_
_entity.id
_entity.type
_entity.pdbx_description
1 polymer ?
#
loop_
_entity_poly.entity_id
_entity_poly.type
_entity_poly.pdbx_seq_one_letter_code
_entity_poly.pdbx_strand_id
1 'polypeptide(L)'
;MKQLISRRSFMKAAGVTTAVAAVSLGAPAASACFPGSVKDITILYTNDVHTYIDKKSPELTYAAIAALKKSYQDAGKDVLLVDAGDHIQGTAYGSMDEGASIIQLMNAAGYDVATPGNHEFDYGMARAKEAMAEADFPYLSSNWVNLPLGNRVLPDVKYFTIGGRVIAFVGITTPETFTKSTPAYFMDKSQSRYIYDILG
;
A
#
# COMPACT_ATOMS: atom_id res chain seq x y z
N MET A 1 -24.33 0.88 -26.06
CA MET A 1 -24.52 0.10 -24.83
C MET A 1 -23.14 -0.37 -24.35
N LYS A 2 -22.62 0.21 -23.25
CA LYS A 2 -21.36 -0.26 -22.62
C LYS A 2 -21.70 -1.44 -21.71
N GLN A 3 -21.24 -2.63 -22.06
CA GLN A 3 -21.35 -3.81 -21.17
C GLN A 3 -20.44 -3.61 -19.96
N LEU A 4 -21.03 -3.49 -18.79
CA LEU A 4 -20.32 -3.52 -17.52
C LEU A 4 -19.83 -4.94 -17.24
N ILE A 5 -18.53 -5.12 -17.22
CA ILE A 5 -17.91 -6.39 -16.85
C ILE A 5 -18.09 -6.60 -15.34
N SER A 6 -18.74 -7.70 -14.93
CA SER A 6 -18.93 -8.01 -13.53
C SER A 6 -17.60 -8.39 -12.86
N ARG A 7 -17.46 -8.11 -11.54
CA ARG A 7 -16.29 -8.51 -10.74
C ARG A 7 -15.94 -9.99 -10.88
N ARG A 8 -16.96 -10.84 -11.03
CA ARG A 8 -16.81 -12.29 -11.21
C ARG A 8 -16.24 -12.67 -12.59
N SER A 9 -16.57 -11.90 -13.62
CA SER A 9 -16.02 -12.06 -14.98
C SER A 9 -14.59 -11.58 -15.08
N PHE A 10 -14.25 -10.51 -14.35
CA PHE A 10 -12.87 -10.00 -14.25
C PHE A 10 -11.96 -11.03 -13.55
N MET A 11 -12.41 -11.61 -12.43
CA MET A 11 -11.62 -12.64 -11.72
C MET A 11 -11.44 -13.93 -12.52
N LYS A 12 -12.40 -14.30 -13.38
CA LYS A 12 -12.24 -15.45 -14.29
C LYS A 12 -11.32 -15.14 -15.46
N ALA A 13 -11.29 -13.90 -15.95
CA ALA A 13 -10.39 -13.48 -17.02
C ALA A 13 -8.94 -13.34 -16.55
N ALA A 14 -8.71 -12.93 -15.31
CA ALA A 14 -7.37 -12.85 -14.71
C ALA A 14 -6.74 -14.22 -14.43
N GLY A 15 -7.53 -15.28 -14.38
CA GLY A 15 -7.07 -16.68 -14.16
C GLY A 15 -6.62 -17.44 -15.42
N VAL A 16 -6.72 -16.88 -16.60
CA VAL A 16 -6.52 -17.63 -17.85
C VAL A 16 -5.81 -16.78 -18.92
N THR A 17 -4.78 -16.04 -18.62
CA THR A 17 -3.85 -15.59 -19.68
C THR A 17 -2.50 -15.21 -19.12
N THR A 18 -1.63 -16.17 -18.91
CA THR A 18 -0.22 -16.00 -19.13
C THR A 18 0.10 -16.37 -20.59
N ALA A 19 -0.51 -15.68 -21.51
CA ALA A 19 -0.02 -15.64 -22.89
C ALA A 19 0.66 -14.27 -23.06
N VAL A 20 1.95 -14.22 -22.71
CA VAL A 20 2.82 -13.12 -23.11
C VAL A 20 3.01 -13.24 -24.61
N ALA A 21 2.33 -12.39 -25.39
CA ALA A 21 2.71 -12.16 -26.77
C ALA A 21 4.06 -11.42 -26.76
N ALA A 22 5.16 -12.16 -26.86
CA ALA A 22 6.47 -11.60 -27.11
C ALA A 22 6.51 -11.10 -28.55
N VAL A 23 6.41 -9.78 -28.76
CA VAL A 23 6.84 -9.16 -30.02
C VAL A 23 8.36 -9.19 -30.03
N SER A 24 8.92 -10.12 -30.78
CA SER A 24 10.37 -10.24 -30.96
C SER A 24 10.88 -9.16 -31.90
N LEU A 25 11.56 -8.18 -31.37
CA LEU A 25 12.57 -7.42 -32.10
C LEU A 25 13.93 -7.97 -31.67
N GLY A 26 14.39 -9.05 -32.35
CA GLY A 26 15.79 -9.35 -32.56
C GLY A 26 16.74 -9.54 -31.39
N ALA A 27 16.27 -9.84 -30.17
CA ALA A 27 17.12 -10.31 -29.09
C ALA A 27 16.84 -11.79 -28.79
N PRO A 28 17.87 -12.63 -28.49
CA PRO A 28 17.61 -14.01 -28.15
C PRO A 28 16.72 -14.04 -26.90
N ALA A 29 15.56 -14.69 -27.05
CA ALA A 29 14.70 -14.97 -25.92
C ALA A 29 15.50 -15.83 -24.94
N ALA A 30 16.02 -15.22 -23.88
CA ALA A 30 16.41 -15.96 -22.71
C ALA A 30 15.12 -16.57 -22.16
N SER A 31 14.83 -17.80 -22.54
CA SER A 31 13.88 -18.66 -21.84
C SER A 31 14.38 -18.72 -20.40
N ALA A 32 13.80 -17.92 -19.54
CA ALA A 32 13.93 -18.10 -18.11
C ALA A 32 13.25 -19.43 -17.79
N CYS A 33 14.02 -20.50 -17.95
CA CYS A 33 13.69 -21.81 -17.41
C CYS A 33 13.73 -21.63 -15.90
N PHE A 34 12.56 -21.53 -15.26
CA PHE A 34 12.44 -21.59 -13.81
C PHE A 34 12.50 -23.06 -13.38
N PRO A 35 13.68 -23.60 -13.00
CA PRO A 35 13.78 -24.95 -12.48
C PRO A 35 13.42 -24.89 -11.00
N GLY A 36 12.18 -25.19 -10.69
CA GLY A 36 11.68 -25.27 -9.31
C GLY A 36 10.16 -25.19 -9.30
N SER A 37 9.52 -25.95 -8.44
CA SER A 37 8.10 -25.80 -8.19
C SER A 37 7.84 -24.39 -7.70
N VAL A 38 7.06 -23.62 -8.45
CA VAL A 38 6.64 -22.28 -8.04
C VAL A 38 5.78 -22.43 -6.81
N LYS A 39 6.25 -21.87 -5.69
CA LYS A 39 5.51 -21.92 -4.42
C LYS A 39 4.32 -20.96 -4.44
N ASP A 40 3.29 -21.31 -3.71
CA ASP A 40 2.19 -20.40 -3.44
C ASP A 40 2.67 -19.24 -2.57
N ILE A 41 2.25 -18.03 -2.92
CA ILE A 41 2.55 -16.82 -2.17
C ILE A 41 1.28 -16.35 -1.49
N THR A 42 1.38 -16.09 -0.20
CA THR A 42 0.28 -15.55 0.60
C THR A 42 0.47 -14.04 0.74
N ILE A 43 -0.56 -13.25 0.41
CA ILE A 43 -0.59 -11.82 0.68
C ILE A 43 -1.62 -11.59 1.77
N LEU A 44 -1.16 -11.17 2.94
CA LEU A 44 -2.00 -10.66 4.02
C LEU A 44 -2.13 -9.15 3.82
N TYR A 45 -3.33 -8.62 4.00
CA TYR A 45 -3.53 -7.19 3.87
C TYR A 45 -4.43 -6.65 4.97
N THR A 46 -4.18 -5.39 5.33
CA THR A 46 -5.02 -4.56 6.19
C THR A 46 -5.48 -3.33 5.43
N ASN A 47 -6.61 -2.77 5.85
CA ASN A 47 -7.22 -1.57 5.28
C ASN A 47 -8.14 -0.96 6.33
N ASP A 48 -8.16 0.36 6.45
CA ASP A 48 -9.05 1.09 7.38
C ASP A 48 -8.93 0.60 8.84
N VAL A 49 -7.70 0.37 9.33
CA VAL A 49 -7.48 -0.08 10.71
C VAL A 49 -7.82 1.00 11.72
N HIS A 50 -7.67 2.28 11.35
CA HIS A 50 -8.10 3.43 12.16
C HIS A 50 -7.67 3.37 13.62
N THR A 51 -6.44 2.92 13.86
CA THR A 51 -5.84 2.81 15.21
C THR A 51 -6.61 1.90 16.20
N TYR A 52 -7.49 1.02 15.72
CA TYR A 52 -8.18 0.06 16.56
C TYR A 52 -7.22 -1.06 16.97
N ILE A 53 -6.56 -0.87 18.11
CA ILE A 53 -5.58 -1.79 18.70
C ILE A 53 -6.09 -2.48 19.96
N ASP A 54 -7.31 -2.15 20.41
CA ASP A 54 -7.89 -2.67 21.65
C ASP A 54 -8.46 -4.07 21.44
N LYS A 55 -8.17 -4.96 22.40
CA LYS A 55 -8.69 -6.35 22.45
C LYS A 55 -10.22 -6.44 22.55
N LYS A 56 -10.90 -5.35 22.88
CA LYS A 56 -12.36 -5.29 22.95
C LYS A 56 -13.03 -5.19 21.59
N SER A 57 -12.26 -4.85 20.57
CA SER A 57 -12.71 -4.85 19.19
C SER A 57 -12.74 -6.29 18.65
N PRO A 58 -13.70 -6.67 17.80
CA PRO A 58 -13.65 -7.91 17.06
C PRO A 58 -12.55 -7.94 15.98
N GLU A 59 -11.92 -6.78 15.72
CA GLU A 59 -10.86 -6.65 14.74
C GLU A 59 -9.54 -7.28 15.24
N LEU A 60 -8.70 -7.67 14.30
CA LEU A 60 -7.37 -8.21 14.59
C LEU A 60 -6.43 -7.10 15.08
N THR A 61 -5.83 -7.31 16.25
CA THR A 61 -4.77 -6.42 16.75
C THR A 61 -3.48 -6.59 15.93
N TYR A 62 -2.58 -5.60 15.93
CA TYR A 62 -1.26 -5.71 15.27
C TYR A 62 -0.46 -6.92 15.78
N ALA A 63 -0.57 -7.25 17.07
CA ALA A 63 0.06 -8.46 17.62
C ALA A 63 -0.52 -9.75 17.01
N ALA A 64 -1.84 -9.81 16.79
CA ALA A 64 -2.48 -10.96 16.15
C ALA A 64 -2.11 -11.05 14.65
N ILE A 65 -2.01 -9.91 13.95
CA ILE A 65 -1.55 -9.84 12.57
C ILE A 65 -0.09 -10.33 12.46
N ALA A 66 0.80 -9.86 13.34
CA ALA A 66 2.18 -10.32 13.41
C ALA A 66 2.28 -11.83 13.67
N ALA A 67 1.49 -12.35 14.62
CA ALA A 67 1.43 -13.78 14.92
C ALA A 67 0.91 -14.59 13.72
N LEU A 68 -0.08 -14.07 13.00
CA LEU A 68 -0.59 -14.69 11.78
C LEU A 68 0.50 -14.75 10.70
N LYS A 69 1.16 -13.63 10.39
CA LYS A 69 2.29 -13.60 9.44
C LYS A 69 3.35 -14.61 9.83
N LYS A 70 3.74 -14.61 11.10
CA LYS A 70 4.73 -15.56 11.64
C LYS A 70 4.29 -17.02 11.47
N SER A 71 3.04 -17.34 11.72
CA SER A 71 2.53 -18.72 11.56
C SER A 71 2.65 -19.23 10.12
N TYR A 72 2.42 -18.37 9.13
CA TYR A 72 2.66 -18.73 7.73
C TYR A 72 4.13 -18.91 7.43
N GLN A 73 5.00 -18.05 7.97
CA GLN A 73 6.46 -18.18 7.80
C GLN A 73 6.99 -19.46 8.43
N ASP A 74 6.56 -19.77 9.66
CA ASP A 74 6.95 -21.00 10.38
C ASP A 74 6.48 -22.28 9.65
N ALA A 75 5.35 -22.18 8.93
CA ALA A 75 4.86 -23.23 8.05
C ALA A 75 5.60 -23.29 6.68
N GLY A 76 6.68 -22.52 6.50
CA GLY A 76 7.48 -22.48 5.28
C GLY A 76 6.76 -21.84 4.09
N LYS A 77 5.72 -21.04 4.34
CA LYS A 77 5.01 -20.28 3.30
C LYS A 77 5.72 -18.97 2.98
N ASP A 78 5.69 -18.60 1.73
CA ASP A 78 6.09 -17.28 1.27
C ASP A 78 4.94 -16.30 1.53
N VAL A 79 5.16 -15.28 2.38
CA VAL A 79 4.11 -14.36 2.83
C VAL A 79 4.58 -12.91 2.81
N LEU A 80 3.71 -12.03 2.33
CA LEU A 80 3.87 -10.57 2.42
C LEU A 80 2.68 -10.00 3.19
N LEU A 81 2.95 -8.98 4.00
CA LEU A 81 1.95 -8.22 4.76
C LEU A 81 1.93 -6.78 4.25
N VAL A 82 0.79 -6.34 3.76
CA VAL A 82 0.64 -5.04 3.11
C VAL A 82 -0.51 -4.24 3.75
N ASP A 83 -0.45 -2.92 3.62
CA ASP A 83 -1.51 -2.03 4.12
C ASP A 83 -2.03 -1.12 3.01
N ALA A 84 -3.35 -0.97 2.95
CA ALA A 84 -4.03 -0.16 1.94
C ALA A 84 -4.45 1.24 2.43
N GLY A 85 -3.95 1.67 3.61
CA GLY A 85 -4.12 3.03 4.14
C GLY A 85 -5.16 3.15 5.26
N ASP A 86 -5.31 4.35 5.76
CA ASP A 86 -6.19 4.77 6.85
C ASP A 86 -5.87 4.04 8.17
N HIS A 87 -4.60 4.08 8.58
CA HIS A 87 -4.15 3.39 9.79
C HIS A 87 -3.73 4.32 10.93
N ILE A 88 -3.30 5.59 10.67
CA ILE A 88 -2.75 6.45 11.74
C ILE A 88 -3.79 7.27 12.51
N GLN A 89 -5.01 7.41 12.00
CA GLN A 89 -6.09 8.22 12.57
C GLN A 89 -7.28 7.35 12.97
N GLY A 90 -8.01 7.73 14.02
CA GLY A 90 -9.26 7.07 14.44
C GLY A 90 -9.52 7.16 15.94
N THR A 91 -8.87 6.32 16.74
CA THR A 91 -9.03 6.32 18.20
C THR A 91 -8.07 7.28 18.89
N ALA A 92 -8.19 7.40 20.23
CA ALA A 92 -7.26 8.20 21.03
C ALA A 92 -5.78 7.78 20.85
N TYR A 93 -5.51 6.53 20.57
CA TYR A 93 -4.14 6.04 20.34
C TYR A 93 -3.44 6.76 19.18
N GLY A 94 -4.13 6.94 18.04
CA GLY A 94 -3.58 7.69 16.93
C GLY A 94 -3.50 9.19 17.20
N SER A 95 -4.48 9.75 17.92
CA SER A 95 -4.54 11.20 18.16
C SER A 95 -3.53 11.70 19.19
N MET A 96 -3.04 10.84 20.10
CA MET A 96 -2.10 11.25 21.17
C MET A 96 -0.72 11.61 20.66
N ASP A 97 -0.27 10.97 19.58
CA ASP A 97 1.07 11.15 19.02
C ASP A 97 1.05 11.23 17.48
N GLU A 98 -0.12 11.61 16.95
CA GLU A 98 -0.33 11.80 15.50
C GLU A 98 0.13 10.59 14.68
N GLY A 99 -0.18 9.39 15.21
CA GLY A 99 0.07 8.11 14.55
C GLY A 99 1.46 7.50 14.74
N ALA A 100 2.38 8.14 15.50
CA ALA A 100 3.74 7.61 15.66
C ALA A 100 3.76 6.20 16.26
N SER A 101 3.00 5.95 17.33
CA SER A 101 2.87 4.62 17.95
C SER A 101 2.32 3.58 16.97
N ILE A 102 1.42 3.97 16.09
CA ILE A 102 0.85 3.06 15.10
C ILE A 102 1.91 2.62 14.09
N ILE A 103 2.72 3.56 13.58
CA ILE A 103 3.84 3.22 12.69
C ILE A 103 4.81 2.25 13.38
N GLN A 104 5.15 2.48 14.66
CA GLN A 104 5.98 1.57 15.43
C GLN A 104 5.37 0.18 15.58
N LEU A 105 4.05 0.07 15.80
CA LEU A 105 3.35 -1.20 15.84
C LEU A 105 3.36 -1.91 14.47
N MET A 106 3.21 -1.18 13.38
CA MET A 106 3.32 -1.71 12.02
C MET A 106 4.74 -2.20 11.72
N ASN A 107 5.79 -1.45 12.13
CA ASN A 107 7.19 -1.88 12.05
C ASN A 107 7.39 -3.20 12.82
N ALA A 108 6.92 -3.27 14.07
CA ALA A 108 7.00 -4.47 14.90
C ALA A 108 6.21 -5.65 14.33
N ALA A 109 5.07 -5.41 13.68
CA ALA A 109 4.28 -6.44 13.00
C ALA A 109 4.92 -6.93 11.70
N GLY A 110 5.92 -6.19 11.20
CA GLY A 110 6.70 -6.55 10.01
C GLY A 110 5.92 -6.33 8.71
N TYR A 111 5.29 -5.18 8.55
CA TYR A 111 4.71 -4.80 7.26
C TYR A 111 5.79 -4.71 6.19
N ASP A 112 5.43 -5.08 4.96
CA ASP A 112 6.37 -5.11 3.83
C ASP A 112 6.19 -3.91 2.89
N VAL A 113 4.97 -3.36 2.80
CA VAL A 113 4.64 -2.18 1.99
C VAL A 113 3.30 -1.60 2.42
N ALA A 114 3.13 -0.28 2.28
CA ALA A 114 1.86 0.40 2.48
C ALA A 114 1.59 1.44 1.38
N THR A 115 0.34 1.90 1.31
CA THR A 115 -0.07 3.09 0.55
C THR A 115 -0.81 4.04 1.50
N PRO A 116 -0.67 5.38 1.37
CA PRO A 116 -1.46 6.29 2.16
C PRO A 116 -2.92 6.29 1.68
N GLY A 117 -3.86 6.22 2.62
CA GLY A 117 -5.26 6.54 2.42
C GLY A 117 -5.52 8.05 2.59
N ASN A 118 -6.76 8.43 2.84
CA ASN A 118 -7.09 9.84 3.05
C ASN A 118 -6.79 10.32 4.49
N HIS A 119 -6.88 9.43 5.47
CA HIS A 119 -6.66 9.78 6.88
C HIS A 119 -5.18 9.90 7.28
N GLU A 120 -4.25 9.47 6.45
CA GLU A 120 -2.82 9.74 6.64
C GLU A 120 -2.49 11.24 6.58
N PHE A 121 -3.38 12.07 6.04
CA PHE A 121 -3.19 13.51 5.93
C PHE A 121 -3.89 14.32 7.03
N ASP A 122 -4.63 13.71 7.94
CA ASP A 122 -5.47 14.41 8.92
C ASP A 122 -4.68 15.21 9.96
N TYR A 123 -3.41 14.84 10.19
CA TYR A 123 -2.48 15.61 11.04
C TYR A 123 -1.62 16.59 10.24
N GLY A 124 -1.96 16.84 8.99
CA GLY A 124 -1.28 17.75 8.08
C GLY A 124 -0.17 17.10 7.27
N MET A 125 0.20 17.77 6.19
CA MET A 125 1.15 17.28 5.18
C MET A 125 2.55 17.00 5.75
N ALA A 126 3.02 17.83 6.70
CA ALA A 126 4.33 17.64 7.32
C ALA A 126 4.35 16.34 8.12
N ARG A 127 3.35 16.16 9.00
CA ARG A 127 3.26 14.95 9.83
C ARG A 127 3.05 13.69 8.99
N ALA A 128 2.23 13.75 7.93
CA ALA A 128 2.05 12.63 7.02
C ALA A 128 3.39 12.12 6.46
N LYS A 129 4.24 13.04 6.00
CA LYS A 129 5.57 12.70 5.47
C LYS A 129 6.51 12.16 6.55
N GLU A 130 6.47 12.73 7.75
CA GLU A 130 7.26 12.26 8.88
C GLU A 130 6.85 10.85 9.30
N ALA A 131 5.56 10.58 9.44
CA ALA A 131 5.04 9.26 9.78
C ALA A 131 5.47 8.20 8.76
N MET A 132 5.36 8.53 7.46
CA MET A 132 5.81 7.63 6.40
C MET A 132 7.34 7.40 6.42
N ALA A 133 8.11 8.40 6.85
CA ALA A 133 9.56 8.27 6.97
C ALA A 133 10.01 7.50 8.23
N GLU A 134 9.16 7.38 9.26
CA GLU A 134 9.38 6.57 10.47
C GLU A 134 9.15 5.06 10.21
N ALA A 135 8.54 4.71 9.07
CA ALA A 135 8.25 3.32 8.73
C ALA A 135 9.50 2.58 8.23
N ASP A 136 9.68 1.34 8.69
CA ASP A 136 10.73 0.43 8.22
C ASP A 136 10.39 -0.21 6.86
N PHE A 137 9.21 0.08 6.34
CA PHE A 137 8.70 -0.39 5.06
C PHE A 137 8.38 0.78 4.12
N PRO A 138 8.45 0.59 2.79
CA PRO A 138 8.15 1.66 1.85
C PRO A 138 6.65 1.97 1.79
N TYR A 139 6.32 3.27 1.75
CA TYR A 139 5.05 3.76 1.26
C TYR A 139 5.11 3.99 -0.25
N LEU A 140 4.03 3.67 -0.94
CA LEU A 140 3.90 3.83 -2.39
C LEU A 140 2.71 4.72 -2.72
N SER A 141 2.89 5.62 -3.70
CA SER A 141 1.79 6.34 -4.33
C SER A 141 2.17 6.79 -5.73
N SER A 142 1.55 6.20 -6.74
CA SER A 142 1.83 6.52 -8.14
C SER A 142 1.17 7.81 -8.61
N ASN A 143 0.21 8.33 -7.83
CA ASN A 143 -0.61 9.47 -8.21
C ASN A 143 -0.51 10.68 -7.26
N TRP A 144 0.26 10.61 -6.17
CA TRP A 144 0.52 11.76 -5.32
C TRP A 144 1.72 12.54 -5.85
N VAL A 145 1.48 13.77 -6.30
CA VAL A 145 2.46 14.61 -6.99
C VAL A 145 2.74 15.92 -6.25
N ASN A 146 3.97 16.37 -6.35
CA ASN A 146 4.39 17.71 -5.97
C ASN A 146 4.31 18.60 -7.22
N LEU A 147 3.34 19.51 -7.27
CA LEU A 147 3.06 20.32 -8.45
C LEU A 147 4.21 21.28 -8.81
N PRO A 148 4.84 22.01 -7.85
CA PRO A 148 5.98 22.86 -8.17
C PRO A 148 7.20 22.12 -8.72
N LEU A 149 7.43 20.88 -8.28
CA LEU A 149 8.59 20.08 -8.70
C LEU A 149 8.28 19.17 -9.88
N GLY A 150 6.99 18.94 -10.19
CA GLY A 150 6.55 18.05 -11.25
C GLY A 150 6.89 16.58 -11.03
N ASN A 151 7.15 16.15 -9.79
CA ASN A 151 7.53 14.79 -9.46
C ASN A 151 6.56 14.15 -8.46
N ARG A 152 6.59 12.82 -8.39
CA ARG A 152 5.88 12.06 -7.36
C ARG A 152 6.50 12.29 -5.99
N VAL A 153 5.67 12.29 -4.96
CA VAL A 153 6.09 12.47 -3.57
C VAL A 153 6.65 11.17 -2.98
N LEU A 154 6.09 10.05 -3.40
CA LEU A 154 6.49 8.70 -3.00
C LEU A 154 6.89 7.86 -4.23
N PRO A 155 7.62 6.75 -4.05
CA PRO A 155 7.80 5.76 -5.08
C PRO A 155 6.46 5.23 -5.59
N ASP A 156 6.36 4.93 -6.87
CA ASP A 156 5.15 4.38 -7.49
C ASP A 156 5.03 2.87 -7.37
N VAL A 157 6.17 2.16 -7.31
CA VAL A 157 6.20 0.71 -7.34
C VAL A 157 7.31 0.14 -6.45
N LYS A 158 7.01 -0.99 -5.82
CA LYS A 158 7.99 -1.84 -5.14
C LYS A 158 7.94 -3.25 -5.70
N TYR A 159 9.10 -3.81 -6.02
CA TYR A 159 9.24 -5.19 -6.48
C TYR A 159 9.73 -6.07 -5.34
N PHE A 160 9.11 -7.24 -5.19
CA PHE A 160 9.56 -8.31 -4.30
C PHE A 160 9.87 -9.56 -5.13
N THR A 161 11.02 -10.17 -4.86
CA THR A 161 11.34 -11.49 -5.40
C THR A 161 11.08 -12.52 -4.32
N ILE A 162 10.00 -13.28 -4.46
CA ILE A 162 9.54 -14.24 -3.46
C ILE A 162 8.88 -15.43 -4.15
N GLY A 163 9.05 -16.64 -3.62
CA GLY A 163 8.48 -17.87 -4.18
C GLY A 163 8.91 -18.17 -5.63
N GLY A 164 10.09 -17.68 -6.03
CA GLY A 164 10.57 -17.80 -7.41
C GLY A 164 9.86 -16.87 -8.41
N ARG A 165 9.11 -15.87 -7.93
CA ARG A 165 8.38 -14.88 -8.74
C ARG A 165 8.81 -13.47 -8.39
N VAL A 166 8.66 -12.56 -9.35
CA VAL A 166 8.72 -11.11 -9.12
C VAL A 166 7.30 -10.57 -9.01
N ILE A 167 6.98 -9.95 -7.88
CA ILE A 167 5.68 -9.31 -7.62
C ILE A 167 5.92 -7.80 -7.57
N ALA A 168 5.13 -7.04 -8.32
CA ALA A 168 5.11 -5.60 -8.26
C ALA A 168 3.90 -5.13 -7.44
N PHE A 169 4.14 -4.32 -6.43
CA PHE A 169 3.10 -3.55 -5.74
C PHE A 169 3.12 -2.12 -6.26
N VAL A 170 1.95 -1.60 -6.63
CA VAL A 170 1.75 -0.22 -7.04
C VAL A 170 0.79 0.42 -6.04
N GLY A 171 1.19 1.52 -5.42
CA GLY A 171 0.35 2.29 -4.53
C GLY A 171 -0.51 3.30 -5.30
N ILE A 172 -1.77 3.43 -4.90
CA ILE A 172 -2.69 4.45 -5.41
C ILE A 172 -3.40 5.07 -4.21
N THR A 173 -3.23 6.37 -4.03
CA THR A 173 -3.96 7.16 -3.03
C THR A 173 -5.30 7.60 -3.63
N THR A 174 -6.39 7.54 -2.86
CA THR A 174 -7.70 7.96 -3.38
C THR A 174 -7.73 9.45 -3.71
N PRO A 175 -8.16 9.87 -4.91
CA PRO A 175 -8.33 11.29 -5.24
C PRO A 175 -9.36 12.00 -4.36
N GLU A 176 -10.28 11.25 -3.74
CA GLU A 176 -11.25 11.79 -2.78
C GLU A 176 -10.60 12.36 -1.51
N THR A 177 -9.29 12.15 -1.31
CA THR A 177 -8.52 12.68 -0.18
C THR A 177 -8.73 14.19 0.00
N PHE A 178 -8.85 14.96 -1.07
CA PHE A 178 -9.13 16.40 -0.98
C PHE A 178 -10.47 16.74 -0.33
N THR A 179 -11.45 15.86 -0.42
CA THR A 179 -12.79 16.08 0.15
C THR A 179 -12.97 15.38 1.50
N LYS A 180 -12.17 14.35 1.76
CA LYS A 180 -12.22 13.54 2.98
C LYS A 180 -11.20 13.98 4.03
N SER A 181 -10.11 14.65 3.62
CA SER A 181 -9.16 15.30 4.49
C SER A 181 -9.31 16.82 4.43
N THR A 182 -8.30 17.58 4.86
CA THR A 182 -8.32 19.05 4.85
C THR A 182 -7.61 19.61 3.62
N PRO A 183 -8.31 20.24 2.66
CA PRO A 183 -7.69 20.75 1.43
C PRO A 183 -6.50 21.70 1.65
N ALA A 184 -6.54 22.50 2.73
CA ALA A 184 -5.47 23.43 3.10
C ALA A 184 -4.11 22.74 3.31
N TYR A 185 -4.08 21.47 3.69
CA TYR A 185 -2.83 20.71 3.88
C TYR A 185 -2.10 20.42 2.57
N PHE A 186 -2.79 20.53 1.44
CA PHE A 186 -2.24 20.36 0.09
C PHE A 186 -1.85 21.67 -0.56
N MET A 187 -2.05 22.80 0.13
CA MET A 187 -1.79 24.15 -0.37
C MET A 187 -0.47 24.71 0.18
N ASP A 188 -0.02 25.83 -0.41
CA ASP A 188 1.08 26.62 0.14
C ASP A 188 0.69 27.28 1.46
N LYS A 189 1.69 27.82 2.19
CA LYS A 189 1.46 28.43 3.50
C LYS A 189 0.44 29.60 3.48
N SER A 190 0.29 30.26 2.33
CA SER A 190 -0.67 31.36 2.16
C SER A 190 -2.06 30.86 1.76
N GLN A 191 -2.21 29.56 1.51
CA GLN A 191 -3.43 28.92 1.00
C GLN A 191 -3.92 29.55 -0.31
N SER A 192 -2.99 30.03 -1.11
CA SER A 192 -3.31 30.72 -2.39
C SER A 192 -3.30 29.75 -3.58
N ARG A 193 -2.59 28.60 -3.48
CA ARG A 193 -2.51 27.59 -4.55
C ARG A 193 -2.19 26.22 -3.98
N TYR A 194 -2.63 25.19 -4.68
CA TYR A 194 -2.20 23.81 -4.39
C TYR A 194 -0.73 23.61 -4.74
N ILE A 195 -0.01 22.92 -3.87
CA ILE A 195 1.38 22.49 -4.09
C ILE A 195 1.49 20.97 -4.14
N TYR A 196 0.45 20.26 -3.74
CA TYR A 196 0.31 18.82 -3.91
C TYR A 196 -1.02 18.51 -4.60
N ASP A 197 -1.03 17.42 -5.36
CA ASP A 197 -2.22 16.88 -6.01
C ASP A 197 -2.21 15.36 -5.92
N ILE A 198 -3.40 14.77 -5.95
CA ILE A 198 -3.61 13.33 -6.05
C ILE A 198 -4.40 13.10 -7.34
N LEU A 199 -3.67 12.72 -8.38
CA LEU A 199 -4.24 12.58 -9.71
C LEU A 199 -5.24 11.40 -9.75
N GLY A 200 -6.40 11.64 -10.40
CA GLY A 200 -7.47 10.65 -10.61
C GLY A 200 -7.34 9.90 -11.92
#